data_821a5393b3c52589c07878ba686cb87c
#
_entry.id   821a5393b3c52589c07878ba686cb87c
#
_cell.length_a   1.000
_cell.length_b   1.000
_cell.length_c   1.000
_cell.angle_alpha   90.00
_cell.angle_beta   90.00
_cell.angle_gamma   90.00
#
_symmetry.space_group_name_H-M   'P 1'
#
loop_
_entity.id
_entity.type
_entity.pdbx_description
1 polymer ?
#
loop_
_entity_poly.entity_id
_entity_poly.type
_entity_poly.pdbx_seq_one_letter_code
_entity_poly.pdbx_strand_id
1 'polypeptide(L)'
;MLEGWYVREEEYNPLDYKNLTRNVVEELMRRDPTDLPPFRQFLGAGVYALFYTGDLEFYAPIASAGLETPIYVGKAVPAGARKGTSGKQLGRPLFQRLTEHGRSIDAAVHLSLADFACRYLVVTPLWITMAERFLIEHYQPLWNVRMDGFGNHPPGSGRPAGEVSWWDALHPGRDWARRLQPSRSREQAIDRVREFFRLRETQPEAIARMVQHTLDVGW
;
A
#
# COMPACT_ATOMS: atom_id res chain seq x y z
N MET A 1 -11.88 -16.43 -53.90
CA MET A 1 -10.78 -15.75 -53.17
C MET A 1 -11.31 -14.49 -52.54
N LEU A 2 -11.84 -14.61 -51.30
CA LEU A 2 -12.32 -13.49 -50.47
C LEU A 2 -11.72 -13.59 -49.05
N GLU A 3 -10.47 -14.06 -48.93
CA GLU A 3 -9.83 -14.36 -47.65
C GLU A 3 -9.01 -13.20 -47.07
N GLY A 4 -9.22 -11.96 -47.46
CA GLY A 4 -8.35 -10.85 -47.08
C GLY A 4 -9.01 -9.64 -46.37
N TRP A 5 -10.30 -9.70 -46.06
CA TRP A 5 -11.05 -8.49 -45.64
C TRP A 5 -11.64 -8.54 -44.24
N TYR A 6 -11.38 -9.59 -43.45
CA TYR A 6 -11.91 -9.66 -42.09
C TYR A 6 -10.80 -9.34 -41.09
N VAL A 7 -10.93 -8.23 -40.39
CA VAL A 7 -10.16 -7.94 -39.18
C VAL A 7 -10.85 -8.66 -38.03
N ARG A 8 -10.11 -9.49 -37.32
CA ARG A 8 -10.61 -10.12 -36.10
C ARG A 8 -10.52 -9.12 -34.98
N GLU A 9 -11.65 -8.56 -34.54
CA GLU A 9 -11.74 -7.73 -33.36
C GLU A 9 -11.47 -8.56 -32.10
N GLU A 10 -10.76 -7.98 -31.13
CA GLU A 10 -10.57 -8.60 -29.82
C GLU A 10 -11.89 -8.61 -29.05
N GLU A 11 -12.29 -9.77 -28.55
CA GLU A 11 -13.47 -9.90 -27.70
C GLU A 11 -13.22 -9.21 -26.34
N TYR A 12 -14.08 -8.26 -25.98
CA TYR A 12 -14.01 -7.59 -24.68
C TYR A 12 -14.62 -8.47 -23.59
N ASN A 13 -13.81 -8.88 -22.61
CA ASN A 13 -14.28 -9.56 -21.40
C ASN A 13 -14.21 -8.61 -20.19
N PRO A 14 -15.35 -8.15 -19.62
CA PRO A 14 -15.35 -7.24 -18.47
C PRO A 14 -14.76 -7.86 -17.20
N LEU A 15 -14.67 -9.20 -17.14
CA LEU A 15 -14.13 -9.93 -15.99
C LEU A 15 -12.65 -10.29 -16.15
N ASP A 16 -12.00 -9.88 -17.23
CA ASP A 16 -10.57 -10.03 -17.36
C ASP A 16 -9.83 -9.30 -16.25
N TYR A 17 -8.76 -9.89 -15.79
CA TYR A 17 -7.90 -9.35 -14.74
C TYR A 17 -7.53 -7.87 -14.97
N LYS A 18 -7.16 -7.54 -16.21
CA LYS A 18 -6.83 -6.17 -16.64
C LYS A 18 -8.01 -5.20 -16.46
N ASN A 19 -9.22 -5.63 -16.81
CA ASN A 19 -10.43 -4.80 -16.68
C ASN A 19 -10.84 -4.64 -15.22
N LEU A 20 -10.75 -5.69 -14.41
CA LEU A 20 -10.99 -5.63 -12.97
C LEU A 20 -9.99 -4.70 -12.27
N THR A 21 -8.71 -4.81 -12.61
CA THR A 21 -7.66 -3.91 -12.08
C THR A 21 -7.99 -2.46 -12.40
N ARG A 22 -8.28 -2.15 -13.66
CA ARG A 22 -8.64 -0.79 -14.09
C ARG A 22 -9.83 -0.24 -13.32
N ASN A 23 -10.89 -1.02 -13.16
CA ASN A 23 -12.08 -0.60 -12.42
C ASN A 23 -11.77 -0.22 -10.97
N VAL A 24 -10.95 -0.99 -10.27
CA VAL A 24 -10.57 -0.70 -8.88
C VAL A 24 -9.69 0.56 -8.80
N VAL A 25 -8.72 0.69 -9.71
CA VAL A 25 -7.83 1.85 -9.79
C VAL A 25 -8.63 3.13 -10.05
N GLU A 26 -9.47 3.13 -11.08
CA GLU A 26 -10.29 4.29 -11.45
C GLU A 26 -11.25 4.69 -10.31
N GLU A 27 -11.89 3.72 -9.67
CA GLU A 27 -12.83 4.00 -8.60
C GLU A 27 -12.12 4.56 -7.35
N LEU A 28 -10.92 4.04 -7.00
CA LEU A 28 -10.13 4.59 -5.91
C LEU A 28 -9.68 6.03 -6.23
N MET A 29 -9.20 6.29 -7.45
CA MET A 29 -8.70 7.61 -7.85
C MET A 29 -9.83 8.64 -8.02
N ARG A 30 -11.06 8.21 -8.26
CA ARG A 30 -12.25 9.08 -8.29
C ARG A 30 -12.65 9.60 -6.90
N ARG A 31 -12.21 8.91 -5.82
CA ARG A 31 -12.48 9.37 -4.46
C ARG A 31 -11.66 10.61 -4.16
N ASP A 32 -12.28 11.60 -3.52
CA ASP A 32 -11.55 12.77 -3.06
C ASP A 32 -10.47 12.37 -2.06
N PRO A 33 -9.26 12.93 -2.16
CA PRO A 33 -8.23 12.72 -1.16
C PRO A 33 -8.66 13.33 0.18
N THR A 34 -8.25 12.73 1.26
CA THR A 34 -8.49 13.22 2.62
C THR A 34 -7.19 13.21 3.41
N ASP A 35 -7.18 13.96 4.52
CA ASP A 35 -6.08 13.91 5.49
C ASP A 35 -5.88 12.50 6.05
N LEU A 36 -4.70 12.23 6.57
CA LEU A 36 -4.37 10.99 7.26
C LEU A 36 -4.14 11.26 8.76
N PRO A 37 -4.98 10.72 9.68
CA PRO A 37 -6.22 9.98 9.39
C PRO A 37 -7.35 10.88 8.94
N PRO A 38 -8.39 10.32 8.29
CA PRO A 38 -9.58 11.08 7.90
C PRO A 38 -10.23 11.75 9.13
N PHE A 39 -10.60 13.01 8.98
CA PHE A 39 -11.22 13.78 10.07
C PHE A 39 -12.54 13.18 10.54
N ARG A 40 -13.37 12.67 9.61
CA ARG A 40 -14.66 12.06 9.94
C ARG A 40 -14.55 10.56 10.04
N GLN A 41 -15.07 10.02 11.13
CA GLN A 41 -15.20 8.57 11.29
C GLN A 41 -16.25 8.01 10.32
N PHE A 42 -15.99 6.83 9.78
CA PHE A 42 -16.90 6.12 8.88
C PHE A 42 -16.90 4.61 9.14
N LEU A 43 -17.94 3.93 8.67
CA LEU A 43 -18.11 2.49 8.77
C LEU A 43 -17.59 1.81 7.49
N GLY A 44 -17.09 0.60 7.61
CA GLY A 44 -16.75 -0.25 6.47
C GLY A 44 -15.34 -0.80 6.52
N ALA A 45 -15.16 -1.78 5.66
CA ALA A 45 -13.90 -2.45 5.35
C ALA A 45 -13.56 -2.23 3.88
N GLY A 46 -12.30 -2.36 3.48
CA GLY A 46 -11.92 -2.13 2.09
C GLY A 46 -10.44 -1.92 1.90
N VAL A 47 -10.11 -1.13 0.90
CA VAL A 47 -8.73 -0.80 0.50
C VAL A 47 -8.47 0.69 0.61
N TYR A 48 -7.19 1.05 0.70
CA TYR A 48 -6.75 2.44 0.77
C TYR A 48 -5.37 2.60 0.15
N ALA A 49 -5.07 3.82 -0.24
CA ALA A 49 -3.76 4.24 -0.72
C ALA A 49 -3.30 5.48 0.04
N LEU A 50 -2.02 5.52 0.42
CA LEU A 50 -1.37 6.66 1.04
C LEU A 50 -0.48 7.34 0.02
N PHE A 51 -0.53 8.66 -0.01
CA PHE A 51 0.23 9.50 -0.92
C PHE A 51 1.13 10.43 -0.13
N TYR A 52 2.34 10.66 -0.62
CA TYR A 52 3.33 11.54 -0.03
C TYR A 52 3.45 12.83 -0.84
N THR A 53 3.44 13.97 -0.17
CA THR A 53 3.52 15.31 -0.77
C THR A 53 4.65 16.16 -0.19
N GLY A 54 5.45 15.59 0.73
CA GLY A 54 6.55 16.29 1.39
C GLY A 54 7.80 16.45 0.51
N ASP A 55 8.86 16.93 1.11
CA ASP A 55 10.08 17.39 0.45
C ASP A 55 11.32 16.50 0.68
N LEU A 56 11.17 15.30 1.27
CA LEU A 56 12.29 14.38 1.42
C LEU A 56 12.86 13.99 0.06
N GLU A 57 14.10 14.37 -0.21
CA GLU A 57 14.79 14.20 -1.49
C GLU A 57 14.66 12.77 -2.06
N PHE A 58 14.83 11.76 -1.23
CA PHE A 58 14.77 10.36 -1.67
C PHE A 58 13.34 9.89 -2.00
N TYR A 59 12.30 10.68 -1.70
CA TYR A 59 10.90 10.43 -2.11
C TYR A 59 10.46 11.35 -3.27
N ALA A 60 11.30 12.25 -3.75
CA ALA A 60 10.97 13.16 -4.85
C ALA A 60 10.32 12.48 -6.08
N PRO A 61 10.72 11.25 -6.49
CA PRO A 61 10.09 10.60 -7.64
C PRO A 61 8.60 10.25 -7.48
N ILE A 62 8.07 10.25 -6.25
CA ILE A 62 6.66 9.97 -5.97
C ILE A 62 5.95 11.12 -5.25
N ALA A 63 6.70 12.12 -4.80
CA ALA A 63 6.11 13.31 -4.17
C ALA A 63 5.38 14.14 -5.23
N SER A 64 4.06 14.21 -5.16
CA SER A 64 3.24 14.93 -6.13
C SER A 64 2.01 15.52 -5.46
N ALA A 65 1.78 16.81 -5.71
CA ALA A 65 0.54 17.48 -5.32
C ALA A 65 -0.69 16.89 -6.03
N GLY A 66 -0.51 16.25 -7.18
CA GLY A 66 -1.56 15.55 -7.93
C GLY A 66 -2.00 14.22 -7.31
N LEU A 67 -1.25 13.70 -6.33
CA LEU A 67 -1.54 12.43 -5.64
C LEU A 67 -1.78 11.28 -6.62
N GLU A 68 -0.86 11.12 -7.57
CA GLU A 68 -0.98 10.14 -8.67
C GLU A 68 -0.37 8.78 -8.30
N THR A 69 0.75 8.79 -7.58
CA THR A 69 1.50 7.57 -7.22
C THR A 69 1.49 7.36 -5.72
N PRO A 70 0.78 6.34 -5.21
CA PRO A 70 0.78 6.05 -3.79
C PRO A 70 2.14 5.50 -3.32
N ILE A 71 2.57 5.92 -2.14
CA ILE A 71 3.75 5.37 -1.45
C ILE A 71 3.43 4.03 -0.79
N TYR A 72 2.17 3.81 -0.41
CA TYR A 72 1.66 2.60 0.24
C TYR A 72 0.23 2.30 -0.16
N VAL A 73 -0.08 1.02 -0.30
CA VAL A 73 -1.43 0.48 -0.47
C VAL A 73 -1.70 -0.56 0.59
N GLY A 74 -2.91 -0.61 1.12
CA GLY A 74 -3.29 -1.61 2.11
C GLY A 74 -4.78 -1.91 2.14
N LYS A 75 -5.12 -2.89 2.96
CA LYS A 75 -6.51 -3.28 3.21
C LYS A 75 -6.85 -3.27 4.69
N ALA A 76 -8.14 -3.17 4.96
CA ALA A 76 -8.71 -3.47 6.25
C ALA A 76 -9.92 -4.40 6.07
N VAL A 77 -9.87 -5.55 6.72
CA VAL A 77 -10.92 -6.59 6.64
C VAL A 77 -11.81 -6.57 7.88
N PRO A 78 -13.08 -6.95 7.78
CA PRO A 78 -13.97 -7.05 8.95
C PRO A 78 -13.41 -8.03 9.98
N ALA A 79 -13.64 -7.74 11.26
CA ALA A 79 -13.34 -8.68 12.33
C ALA A 79 -14.10 -10.00 12.09
N GLY A 80 -13.38 -11.13 12.18
CA GLY A 80 -13.96 -12.46 11.93
C GLY A 80 -14.03 -12.91 10.47
N ALA A 81 -13.60 -12.08 9.50
CA ALA A 81 -13.58 -12.44 8.09
C ALA A 81 -12.79 -13.74 7.81
N ARG A 82 -11.74 -14.02 8.60
CA ARG A 82 -10.98 -15.28 8.54
C ARG A 82 -11.76 -16.51 9.01
N LYS A 83 -12.90 -16.33 9.69
CA LYS A 83 -13.74 -17.42 10.23
C LYS A 83 -14.97 -17.70 9.35
N GLY A 84 -15.06 -17.14 8.14
CA GLY A 84 -16.16 -17.38 7.21
C GLY A 84 -17.50 -16.80 7.64
N THR A 85 -17.55 -15.99 8.70
CA THR A 85 -18.77 -15.29 9.07
C THR A 85 -19.02 -14.16 8.06
N SER A 86 -20.02 -14.35 7.22
CA SER A 86 -20.56 -13.32 6.31
C SER A 86 -21.26 -12.22 7.14
N GLY A 87 -20.47 -11.49 7.93
CA GLY A 87 -20.97 -10.37 8.70
C GLY A 87 -21.26 -9.19 7.78
N LYS A 88 -22.42 -8.57 7.95
CA LYS A 88 -22.63 -7.18 7.53
C LYS A 88 -21.36 -6.38 7.89
N GLN A 89 -20.96 -5.42 7.08
CA GLN A 89 -19.81 -4.53 7.37
C GLN A 89 -20.09 -3.68 8.63
N LEU A 90 -20.25 -4.33 9.76
CA LEU A 90 -20.46 -3.71 11.06
C LEU A 90 -19.10 -3.41 11.66
N GLY A 91 -18.78 -2.12 11.79
CA GLY A 91 -17.53 -1.69 12.39
C GLY A 91 -16.78 -0.67 11.53
N ARG A 92 -15.61 -0.26 12.02
CA ARG A 92 -14.77 0.77 11.44
C ARG A 92 -13.35 0.28 11.12
N PRO A 93 -13.15 -0.93 10.58
CA PRO A 93 -11.79 -1.48 10.43
C PRO A 93 -10.93 -0.62 9.51
N LEU A 94 -11.51 -0.07 8.44
CA LEU A 94 -10.78 0.79 7.51
C LEU A 94 -10.37 2.12 8.15
N PHE A 95 -11.29 2.78 8.86
CA PHE A 95 -10.97 3.99 9.63
C PHE A 95 -9.91 3.73 10.72
N GLN A 96 -10.04 2.64 11.45
CA GLN A 96 -9.08 2.25 12.48
C GLN A 96 -7.69 2.03 11.90
N ARG A 97 -7.60 1.35 10.76
CA ARG A 97 -6.33 1.09 10.07
C ARG A 97 -5.66 2.38 9.59
N LEU A 98 -6.41 3.30 9.01
CA LEU A 98 -5.89 4.62 8.63
C LEU A 98 -5.41 5.42 9.85
N THR A 99 -6.13 5.33 10.98
CA THR A 99 -5.70 5.95 12.24
C THR A 99 -4.40 5.35 12.78
N GLU A 100 -4.21 4.03 12.70
CA GLU A 100 -2.97 3.35 13.09
C GLU A 100 -1.79 3.81 12.24
N HIS A 101 -2.00 3.97 10.93
CA HIS A 101 -0.98 4.50 10.02
C HIS A 101 -0.63 5.95 10.33
N GLY A 102 -1.64 6.79 10.59
CA GLY A 102 -1.39 8.15 11.04
C GLY A 102 -0.50 8.21 12.28
N ARG A 103 -0.78 7.38 13.29
CA ARG A 103 0.05 7.28 14.50
C ARG A 103 1.47 6.79 14.20
N SER A 104 1.64 5.85 13.26
CA SER A 104 2.98 5.37 12.88
C SER A 104 3.80 6.45 12.19
N ILE A 105 3.18 7.29 11.35
CA ILE A 105 3.82 8.42 10.69
C ILE A 105 4.13 9.53 11.70
N ASP A 106 3.19 9.87 12.57
CA ASP A 106 3.36 10.90 13.61
C ASP A 106 4.47 10.56 14.61
N ALA A 107 4.66 9.27 14.89
CA ALA A 107 5.75 8.81 15.75
C ALA A 107 7.13 8.86 15.06
N ALA A 108 7.19 8.93 13.75
CA ALA A 108 8.43 8.89 12.98
C ALA A 108 9.14 10.23 12.98
N VAL A 109 10.44 10.26 13.36
CA VAL A 109 11.21 11.49 13.57
C VAL A 109 11.32 12.38 12.32
N HIS A 110 11.28 11.79 11.15
CA HIS A 110 11.55 12.48 9.87
C HIS A 110 10.32 12.64 8.97
N LEU A 111 9.14 12.35 9.49
CA LEU A 111 7.89 12.48 8.74
C LEU A 111 6.96 13.49 9.44
N SER A 112 6.11 14.11 8.65
CA SER A 112 5.01 14.95 9.12
C SER A 112 3.70 14.42 8.58
N LEU A 113 2.66 14.33 9.38
CA LEU A 113 1.32 13.96 8.91
C LEU A 113 0.79 14.90 7.83
N ALA A 114 1.20 16.18 7.86
CA ALA A 114 0.81 17.17 6.88
C ALA A 114 1.32 16.86 5.46
N ASP A 115 2.35 15.99 5.36
CA ASP A 115 2.92 15.55 4.08
C ASP A 115 2.22 14.32 3.52
N PHE A 116 1.10 13.90 4.10
CA PHE A 116 0.39 12.70 3.67
C PHE A 116 -1.08 12.98 3.43
N ALA A 117 -1.58 12.39 2.34
CA ALA A 117 -3.00 12.27 2.08
C ALA A 117 -3.36 10.80 1.87
N CYS A 118 -4.64 10.47 2.01
CA CYS A 118 -5.12 9.13 1.69
C CYS A 118 -6.37 9.17 0.81
N ARG A 119 -6.52 8.12 -0.01
CA ARG A 119 -7.79 7.76 -0.64
C ARG A 119 -8.20 6.39 -0.13
N TYR A 120 -9.48 6.16 0.04
CA TYR A 120 -9.98 4.87 0.47
C TYR A 120 -11.27 4.50 -0.25
N LEU A 121 -11.50 3.19 -0.34
CA LEU A 121 -12.66 2.61 -0.97
C LEU A 121 -13.24 1.52 -0.06
N VAL A 122 -14.49 1.71 0.35
CA VAL A 122 -15.25 0.66 1.05
C VAL A 122 -15.63 -0.39 0.02
N VAL A 123 -15.20 -1.63 0.23
CA VAL A 123 -15.32 -2.73 -0.73
C VAL A 123 -16.09 -3.89 -0.10
N THR A 124 -16.95 -4.56 -0.87
CA THR A 124 -17.58 -5.81 -0.44
C THR A 124 -16.51 -6.80 0.04
N PRO A 125 -16.66 -7.43 1.22
CA PRO A 125 -15.62 -8.23 1.86
C PRO A 125 -14.96 -9.28 0.96
N LEU A 126 -15.72 -9.91 0.09
CA LEU A 126 -15.23 -10.91 -0.88
C LEU A 126 -14.12 -10.35 -1.79
N TRP A 127 -14.18 -9.08 -2.15
CA TRP A 127 -13.30 -8.46 -3.14
C TRP A 127 -12.12 -7.70 -2.53
N ILE A 128 -12.06 -7.52 -1.20
CA ILE A 128 -11.06 -6.66 -0.54
C ILE A 128 -9.62 -7.11 -0.87
N THR A 129 -9.35 -8.42 -0.74
CA THR A 129 -7.99 -8.94 -0.99
C THR A 129 -7.59 -8.84 -2.46
N MET A 130 -8.53 -9.07 -3.38
CA MET A 130 -8.26 -8.88 -4.82
C MET A 130 -8.04 -7.41 -5.16
N ALA A 131 -8.85 -6.51 -4.60
CA ALA A 131 -8.70 -5.07 -4.82
C ALA A 131 -7.33 -4.56 -4.35
N GLU A 132 -6.87 -4.97 -3.15
CA GLU A 132 -5.52 -4.63 -2.67
C GLU A 132 -4.45 -5.16 -3.62
N ARG A 133 -4.56 -6.43 -4.05
CA ARG A 133 -3.61 -7.04 -4.98
C ARG A 133 -3.52 -6.25 -6.29
N PHE A 134 -4.66 -5.91 -6.89
CA PHE A 134 -4.73 -5.11 -8.12
C PHE A 134 -4.02 -3.76 -7.97
N LEU A 135 -4.25 -3.08 -6.86
CA LEU A 135 -3.62 -1.79 -6.59
C LEU A 135 -2.11 -1.91 -6.38
N ILE A 136 -1.64 -2.96 -5.67
CA ILE A 136 -0.19 -3.19 -5.47
C ILE A 136 0.49 -3.53 -6.81
N GLU A 137 -0.09 -4.38 -7.63
CA GLU A 137 0.44 -4.73 -8.95
C GLU A 137 0.48 -3.52 -9.89
N HIS A 138 -0.57 -2.70 -9.88
CA HIS A 138 -0.66 -1.53 -10.74
C HIS A 138 0.32 -0.42 -10.35
N TYR A 139 0.34 -0.04 -9.07
CA TYR A 139 1.13 1.09 -8.58
C TYR A 139 2.54 0.72 -8.15
N GLN A 140 2.79 -0.53 -7.79
CA GLN A 140 4.08 -0.99 -7.27
C GLN A 140 4.61 -0.09 -6.15
N PRO A 141 3.84 0.13 -5.06
CA PRO A 141 4.16 1.15 -4.08
C PRO A 141 5.45 0.82 -3.32
N LEU A 142 6.29 1.83 -3.11
CA LEU A 142 7.61 1.68 -2.48
C LEU A 142 7.55 0.95 -1.12
N TRP A 143 6.61 1.35 -0.25
CA TRP A 143 6.50 0.78 1.10
C TRP A 143 5.86 -0.61 1.13
N ASN A 144 5.24 -1.05 0.03
CA ASN A 144 4.81 -2.44 -0.12
C ASN A 144 5.92 -3.32 -0.69
N VAL A 145 6.63 -2.85 -1.69
CA VAL A 145 7.51 -3.67 -2.54
C VAL A 145 8.95 -3.71 -2.02
N ARG A 146 9.44 -2.60 -1.46
CA ARG A 146 10.86 -2.48 -1.13
C ARG A 146 11.15 -2.11 0.32
N MET A 147 10.25 -1.38 0.98
CA MET A 147 10.42 -0.88 2.35
C MET A 147 9.39 -1.52 3.28
N ASP A 148 9.64 -2.79 3.61
CA ASP A 148 8.77 -3.54 4.51
C ASP A 148 8.70 -2.94 5.92
N GLY A 149 7.62 -3.24 6.61
CA GLY A 149 7.48 -2.95 8.03
C GLY A 149 6.51 -1.83 8.40
N PHE A 150 6.10 -0.98 7.46
CA PHE A 150 5.13 0.09 7.75
C PHE A 150 3.82 -0.45 8.33
N GLY A 151 3.29 -1.50 7.73
CA GLY A 151 2.06 -2.17 8.15
C GLY A 151 2.18 -3.05 9.39
N ASN A 152 3.37 -3.22 9.96
CA ASN A 152 3.59 -4.14 11.07
C ASN A 152 2.96 -3.64 12.37
N HIS A 153 2.45 -4.58 13.15
CA HIS A 153 2.06 -4.37 14.54
C HIS A 153 3.21 -4.72 15.50
N PRO A 154 3.17 -4.21 16.75
CA PRO A 154 4.10 -4.63 17.78
C PRO A 154 4.15 -6.17 17.87
N PRO A 155 5.34 -6.78 17.95
CA PRO A 155 5.43 -8.23 18.17
C PRO A 155 4.74 -8.60 19.49
N GLY A 156 3.92 -9.65 19.47
CA GLY A 156 3.27 -10.13 20.69
C GLY A 156 4.30 -10.50 21.78
N SER A 157 3.90 -10.40 23.03
CA SER A 157 4.74 -10.56 24.24
C SER A 157 5.53 -11.88 24.35
N GLY A 158 5.23 -12.87 23.52
CA GLY A 158 5.91 -14.17 23.49
C GLY A 158 6.88 -14.39 22.33
N ARG A 159 7.13 -13.39 21.47
CA ARG A 159 8.09 -13.52 20.37
C ARG A 159 9.41 -12.84 20.73
N PRO A 160 10.57 -13.48 20.47
CA PRO A 160 11.87 -12.82 20.62
C PRO A 160 11.91 -11.57 19.74
N ALA A 161 12.61 -10.54 20.20
CA ALA A 161 12.80 -9.30 19.47
C ALA A 161 13.40 -9.64 18.08
N GLY A 162 12.63 -9.40 17.02
CA GLY A 162 13.10 -9.54 15.67
C GLY A 162 14.04 -8.38 15.26
N GLU A 163 14.48 -8.41 14.03
CA GLU A 163 15.28 -7.32 13.45
C GLU A 163 14.40 -6.09 13.14
N VAL A 164 15.00 -4.90 13.21
CA VAL A 164 14.36 -3.66 12.77
C VAL A 164 13.97 -3.76 11.29
N SER A 165 12.76 -3.35 10.94
CA SER A 165 12.32 -3.35 9.55
C SER A 165 13.02 -2.26 8.74
N TRP A 166 12.99 -2.35 7.41
CA TRP A 166 13.54 -1.28 6.56
C TRP A 166 12.83 0.04 6.76
N TRP A 167 11.50 0.00 6.97
CA TRP A 167 10.74 1.22 7.24
C TRP A 167 11.15 1.85 8.58
N ASP A 168 11.30 1.06 9.66
CA ASP A 168 11.71 1.58 10.97
C ASP A 168 13.16 2.05 10.99
N ALA A 169 14.04 1.45 10.17
CA ALA A 169 15.42 1.92 10.01
C ALA A 169 15.47 3.28 9.31
N LEU A 170 14.60 3.50 8.32
CA LEU A 170 14.49 4.77 7.59
C LEU A 170 13.80 5.85 8.41
N HIS A 171 12.74 5.49 9.11
CA HIS A 171 11.85 6.37 9.89
C HIS A 171 11.74 5.89 11.34
N PRO A 172 12.80 6.06 12.15
CA PRO A 172 12.76 5.66 13.55
C PRO A 172 11.76 6.51 14.33
N GLY A 173 11.13 5.92 15.36
CA GLY A 173 10.23 6.66 16.24
C GLY A 173 9.20 5.79 16.94
N ARG A 174 8.75 4.69 16.33
CA ARG A 174 7.79 3.78 16.97
C ARG A 174 8.40 3.13 18.20
N ASP A 175 7.79 3.31 19.38
CA ASP A 175 8.36 2.86 20.66
C ASP A 175 8.68 1.37 20.73
N TRP A 176 7.84 0.54 20.13
CA TRP A 176 8.06 -0.90 20.12
C TRP A 176 9.24 -1.31 19.20
N ALA A 177 9.50 -0.54 18.14
CA ALA A 177 10.59 -0.82 17.19
C ALA A 177 11.97 -0.54 17.83
N ARG A 178 12.06 0.34 18.81
CA ARG A 178 13.30 0.60 19.59
C ARG A 178 13.81 -0.63 20.34
N ARG A 179 12.98 -1.65 20.54
CA ARG A 179 13.35 -2.89 21.24
C ARG A 179 13.87 -3.97 20.27
N LEU A 180 13.79 -3.70 18.97
CA LEU A 180 14.26 -4.63 17.94
C LEU A 180 15.79 -4.49 17.77
N GLN A 181 16.40 -5.56 17.25
CA GLN A 181 17.85 -5.56 16.98
C GLN A 181 18.18 -4.60 15.82
N PRO A 182 19.12 -3.66 15.98
CA PRO A 182 19.48 -2.71 14.94
C PRO A 182 20.40 -3.36 13.90
N SER A 183 19.82 -4.12 12.99
CA SER A 183 20.56 -4.82 11.92
C SER A 183 20.70 -3.99 10.64
N ARG A 184 20.06 -2.82 10.57
CA ARG A 184 19.96 -1.97 9.37
C ARG A 184 20.19 -0.51 9.73
N SER A 185 20.98 0.21 8.90
CA SER A 185 21.17 1.65 9.08
C SER A 185 20.20 2.47 8.22
N ARG A 186 20.05 3.75 8.58
CA ARG A 186 19.24 4.70 7.82
C ARG A 186 19.82 4.95 6.43
N GLU A 187 21.15 5.02 6.32
CA GLU A 187 21.87 5.20 5.04
C GLU A 187 21.60 4.03 4.10
N GLN A 188 21.69 2.80 4.59
CA GLN A 188 21.34 1.61 3.81
C GLN A 188 19.87 1.63 3.36
N ALA A 189 18.96 2.12 4.20
CA ALA A 189 17.56 2.24 3.85
C ALA A 189 17.33 3.31 2.76
N ILE A 190 18.03 4.45 2.82
CA ILE A 190 18.00 5.49 1.77
C ILE A 190 18.53 4.94 0.44
N ASP A 191 19.64 4.24 0.45
CA ASP A 191 20.23 3.64 -0.76
C ASP A 191 19.27 2.61 -1.37
N ARG A 192 18.55 1.86 -0.54
CA ARG A 192 17.52 0.92 -0.96
C ARG A 192 16.33 1.61 -1.65
N VAL A 193 15.94 2.79 -1.17
CA VAL A 193 14.91 3.63 -1.82
C VAL A 193 15.40 4.16 -3.18
N ARG A 194 16.61 4.72 -3.23
CA ARG A 194 17.22 5.22 -4.47
C ARG A 194 17.36 4.12 -5.51
N GLU A 195 17.81 2.94 -5.09
CA GLU A 195 17.92 1.78 -5.97
C GLU A 195 16.55 1.37 -6.54
N PHE A 196 15.49 1.36 -5.71
CA PHE A 196 14.14 1.04 -6.17
C PHE A 196 13.69 1.95 -7.32
N PHE A 197 13.84 3.26 -7.19
CA PHE A 197 13.46 4.19 -8.24
C PHE A 197 14.33 4.04 -9.49
N ARG A 198 15.63 3.85 -9.33
CA ARG A 198 16.52 3.55 -10.44
C ARG A 198 16.10 2.28 -11.20
N LEU A 199 15.78 1.20 -10.47
CA LEU A 199 15.31 -0.05 -11.08
C LEU A 199 13.96 0.13 -11.77
N ARG A 200 13.06 0.92 -11.19
CA ARG A 200 11.74 1.19 -11.77
C ARG A 200 11.85 1.84 -13.15
N GLU A 201 12.84 2.71 -13.36
CA GLU A 201 13.12 3.37 -14.64
C GLU A 201 13.89 2.47 -15.62
N THR A 202 14.89 1.74 -15.13
CA THR A 202 15.86 1.04 -16.00
C THR A 202 15.59 -0.45 -16.18
N GLN A 203 14.91 -1.09 -15.23
CA GLN A 203 14.66 -2.54 -15.18
C GLN A 203 13.29 -2.87 -14.60
N PRO A 204 12.19 -2.47 -15.27
CA PRO A 204 10.83 -2.65 -14.74
C PRO A 204 10.48 -4.12 -14.43
N GLU A 205 11.11 -5.08 -15.12
CA GLU A 205 10.92 -6.52 -14.84
C GLU A 205 11.48 -6.92 -13.47
N ALA A 206 12.52 -6.24 -12.98
CA ALA A 206 13.05 -6.47 -11.64
C ALA A 206 12.02 -6.04 -10.58
N ILE A 207 11.37 -4.92 -10.78
CA ILE A 207 10.30 -4.46 -9.91
C ILE A 207 9.09 -5.40 -9.99
N ALA A 208 8.69 -5.86 -11.17
CA ALA A 208 7.59 -6.82 -11.32
C ALA A 208 7.86 -8.12 -10.53
N ARG A 209 9.10 -8.64 -10.53
CA ARG A 209 9.48 -9.81 -9.71
C ARG A 209 9.39 -9.51 -8.21
N MET A 210 9.79 -8.32 -7.76
CA MET A 210 9.66 -7.92 -6.35
C MET A 210 8.19 -7.84 -5.93
N VAL A 211 7.33 -7.28 -6.77
CA VAL A 211 5.88 -7.23 -6.56
C VAL A 211 5.31 -8.64 -6.42
N GLN A 212 5.65 -9.54 -7.35
CA GLN A 212 5.18 -10.92 -7.30
C GLN A 212 5.62 -11.60 -5.99
N HIS A 213 6.87 -11.46 -5.59
CA HIS A 213 7.37 -11.97 -4.31
C HIS A 213 6.59 -11.41 -3.12
N THR A 214 6.34 -10.10 -3.11
CA THR A 214 5.55 -9.43 -2.06
C THR A 214 4.14 -10.02 -1.94
N LEU A 215 3.51 -10.30 -3.08
CA LEU A 215 2.14 -10.85 -3.11
C LEU A 215 2.08 -12.33 -2.74
N ASP A 216 3.14 -13.10 -3.01
CA ASP A 216 3.22 -14.54 -2.73
C ASP A 216 3.52 -14.82 -1.25
N VAL A 217 4.36 -14.01 -0.62
CA VAL A 217 4.73 -14.17 0.81
C VAL A 217 3.57 -13.77 1.74
N GLY A 218 2.67 -12.93 1.28
CA GLY A 218 1.54 -12.41 2.05
C GLY A 218 1.96 -11.44 3.17
N TRP A 219 1.03 -10.66 3.60
CA TRP A 219 1.17 -9.77 4.78
C TRP A 219 0.58 -10.40 6.04
#